data_1ad2c2c9d262f50c368f5b704015c888
#
_entry.id   1ad2c2c9d262f50c368f5b704015c888
#
_cell.length_a   1.000
_cell.length_b   1.000
_cell.length_c   1.000
_cell.angle_alpha   90.00
_cell.angle_beta   90.00
_cell.angle_gamma   90.00
#
_symmetry.space_group_name_H-M   'P 1'
#
loop_
_entity.id
_entity.type
_entity.pdbx_description
1 polymer ?
#
loop_
_entity_poly.entity_id
_entity_poly.type
_entity_poly.pdbx_seq_one_letter_code
_entity_poly.pdbx_strand_id
1 'polypeptide(L)'
;MAEPLKHAVVDHAKQGSTGFIDRRSFMTTGLRAGAAVALTAAAGATAMKLHADDTVWQLDPRICISCGLCETECVVMPSAVKCVHAYGICGYCKFCFAYLQPNSYEQSTAAENQMCPTSAIKRELIEGPYFEYQIDEALCIGCSKCVKGCSTFGNGSMYLQIKHNICVNCNECSIARACPVQAFSRKPSQTPYMLKAGSETHAL
;
A
#
# COMPACT_ATOMS: atom_id res chain seq x y z
N MET A 1 84.50 -2.18 -15.01
CA MET A 1 83.97 -3.50 -15.44
C MET A 1 82.51 -3.27 -15.79
N ALA A 2 82.22 -3.23 -17.08
CA ALA A 2 80.92 -2.94 -17.62
C ALA A 2 80.31 -4.22 -18.17
N GLU A 3 79.17 -4.58 -17.74
CA GLU A 3 78.38 -5.65 -18.35
C GLU A 3 77.34 -5.06 -19.32
N PRO A 4 77.15 -5.71 -20.48
CA PRO A 4 76.30 -5.15 -21.51
C PRO A 4 74.82 -5.51 -21.32
N LEU A 5 73.97 -4.51 -21.54
CA LEU A 5 72.52 -4.64 -21.69
C LEU A 5 72.18 -5.57 -22.88
N LYS A 6 71.45 -6.66 -22.57
CA LYS A 6 70.80 -7.49 -23.58
C LYS A 6 69.51 -6.84 -24.01
N HIS A 7 69.43 -6.37 -25.23
CA HIS A 7 68.23 -5.96 -25.93
C HIS A 7 67.24 -7.18 -26.01
N ALA A 8 66.14 -7.08 -25.38
CA ALA A 8 65.02 -7.96 -25.66
C ALA A 8 64.29 -7.45 -26.91
N VAL A 9 64.41 -8.22 -27.98
CA VAL A 9 63.66 -8.04 -29.22
C VAL A 9 62.21 -8.34 -28.92
N VAL A 10 61.35 -7.31 -29.03
CA VAL A 10 59.93 -7.47 -29.00
C VAL A 10 59.47 -7.92 -30.38
N ASP A 11 59.11 -9.16 -30.51
CA ASP A 11 58.48 -9.71 -31.70
C ASP A 11 57.08 -9.14 -31.87
N HIS A 12 56.97 -8.11 -32.70
CA HIS A 12 55.74 -7.70 -33.33
C HIS A 12 55.42 -8.63 -34.48
N ALA A 13 54.64 -9.67 -34.22
CA ALA A 13 53.99 -10.40 -35.29
C ALA A 13 52.73 -11.11 -34.77
N LYS A 14 51.60 -10.48 -34.97
CA LYS A 14 50.47 -11.24 -35.56
C LYS A 14 49.46 -10.30 -36.14
N GLN A 15 49.62 -10.12 -37.42
CA GLN A 15 48.65 -9.67 -38.35
C GLN A 15 47.29 -10.26 -38.06
N GLY A 16 46.29 -9.38 -37.99
CA GLY A 16 44.90 -9.77 -38.04
C GLY A 16 44.61 -10.56 -39.31
N SER A 17 44.39 -11.85 -39.22
CA SER A 17 43.77 -12.60 -40.27
C SER A 17 42.35 -12.07 -40.41
N THR A 18 42.06 -11.43 -41.55
CA THR A 18 40.70 -11.22 -42.04
C THR A 18 40.10 -12.62 -42.30
N GLY A 19 39.67 -13.26 -41.25
CA GLY A 19 39.02 -14.56 -41.36
C GLY A 19 37.72 -14.39 -42.09
N PHE A 20 37.65 -14.92 -43.28
CA PHE A 20 36.38 -15.16 -43.98
C PHE A 20 35.48 -15.94 -43.04
N ILE A 21 34.43 -15.31 -42.54
CA ILE A 21 33.47 -15.97 -41.65
C ILE A 21 32.71 -17.00 -42.51
N ASP A 22 33.00 -18.27 -42.29
CA ASP A 22 32.33 -19.36 -42.96
C ASP A 22 30.83 -19.29 -42.58
N ARG A 23 29.96 -19.45 -43.59
CA ARG A 23 28.50 -19.36 -43.47
C ARG A 23 27.99 -20.24 -42.31
N ARG A 24 28.57 -21.40 -42.12
CA ARG A 24 28.23 -22.33 -41.02
C ARG A 24 28.61 -21.79 -39.66
N SER A 25 29.75 -21.16 -39.52
CA SER A 25 30.21 -20.50 -38.28
C SER A 25 29.38 -19.27 -37.96
N PHE A 26 28.99 -18.48 -38.96
CA PHE A 26 28.08 -17.34 -38.77
C PHE A 26 26.71 -17.79 -38.27
N MET A 27 26.10 -18.82 -38.87
CA MET A 27 24.80 -19.37 -38.45
C MET A 27 24.85 -19.91 -37.02
N THR A 28 25.90 -20.65 -36.66
CA THR A 28 25.99 -21.22 -35.30
C THR A 28 26.26 -20.17 -34.24
N THR A 29 27.05 -19.14 -34.55
CA THR A 29 27.36 -18.03 -33.64
C THR A 29 26.13 -17.13 -33.48
N GLY A 30 25.43 -16.83 -34.57
CA GLY A 30 24.20 -16.05 -34.56
C GLY A 30 23.09 -16.76 -33.74
N LEU A 31 22.92 -18.07 -33.89
CA LEU A 31 21.96 -18.85 -33.12
C LEU A 31 22.29 -18.85 -31.62
N ARG A 32 23.57 -19.02 -31.27
CA ARG A 32 24.01 -18.96 -29.86
C ARG A 32 23.82 -17.59 -29.24
N ALA A 33 24.16 -16.52 -29.95
CA ALA A 33 23.93 -15.15 -29.50
C ALA A 33 22.43 -14.85 -29.34
N GLY A 34 21.59 -15.26 -30.30
CA GLY A 34 20.15 -15.11 -30.20
C GLY A 34 19.54 -15.86 -29.01
N ALA A 35 19.97 -17.10 -28.77
CA ALA A 35 19.54 -17.89 -27.62
C ALA A 35 19.96 -17.24 -26.28
N ALA A 36 21.17 -16.69 -26.18
CA ALA A 36 21.63 -15.99 -24.99
C ALA A 36 20.79 -14.73 -24.70
N VAL A 37 20.48 -13.94 -25.72
CA VAL A 37 19.62 -12.75 -25.60
C VAL A 37 18.20 -13.14 -25.18
N ALA A 38 17.64 -14.20 -25.76
CA ALA A 38 16.31 -14.67 -25.39
C ALA A 38 16.25 -15.17 -23.94
N LEU A 39 17.27 -15.89 -23.46
CA LEU A 39 17.36 -16.36 -22.08
C LEU A 39 17.50 -15.19 -21.09
N THR A 40 18.32 -14.19 -21.38
CA THR A 40 18.46 -13.01 -20.51
C THR A 40 17.20 -12.16 -20.48
N ALA A 41 16.50 -12.00 -21.61
CA ALA A 41 15.22 -11.32 -21.65
C ALA A 41 14.12 -12.05 -20.85
N ALA A 42 14.05 -13.38 -20.97
CA ALA A 42 13.13 -14.20 -20.20
C ALA A 42 13.43 -14.15 -18.69
N ALA A 43 14.71 -14.25 -18.29
CA ALA A 43 15.13 -14.13 -16.91
C ALA A 43 14.83 -12.72 -16.34
N GLY A 44 15.03 -11.67 -17.11
CA GLY A 44 14.68 -10.29 -16.74
C GLY A 44 13.17 -10.10 -16.54
N ALA A 45 12.35 -10.66 -17.44
CA ALA A 45 10.90 -10.58 -17.36
C ALA A 45 10.33 -11.33 -16.14
N THR A 46 10.91 -12.49 -15.80
CA THR A 46 10.52 -13.25 -14.60
C THR A 46 10.95 -12.55 -13.32
N ALA A 47 12.14 -11.96 -13.27
CA ALA A 47 12.61 -11.18 -12.12
C ALA A 47 11.75 -9.93 -11.89
N MET A 48 11.32 -9.22 -12.95
CA MET A 48 10.39 -8.10 -12.83
C MET A 48 9.03 -8.51 -12.29
N LYS A 49 8.46 -9.67 -12.72
CA LYS A 49 7.20 -10.19 -12.17
C LYS A 49 7.31 -10.53 -10.69
N LEU A 50 8.39 -11.18 -10.26
CA LEU A 50 8.62 -11.53 -8.86
C LEU A 50 8.75 -10.31 -7.94
N HIS A 51 9.19 -9.15 -8.44
CA HIS A 51 9.29 -7.92 -7.66
C HIS A 51 8.02 -7.05 -7.71
N ALA A 52 7.19 -7.18 -8.74
CA ALA A 52 5.97 -6.37 -8.88
C ALA A 52 4.84 -6.80 -7.92
N ASP A 53 4.81 -8.07 -7.50
CA ASP A 53 3.73 -8.63 -6.69
C ASP A 53 3.96 -8.50 -5.18
N ASP A 54 5.10 -7.96 -4.74
CA ASP A 54 5.51 -7.99 -3.33
C ASP A 54 5.12 -6.73 -2.55
N THR A 55 4.53 -5.75 -3.19
CA THR A 55 4.12 -4.50 -2.54
C THR A 55 2.67 -4.12 -2.83
N VAL A 56 2.02 -3.56 -1.81
CA VAL A 56 0.63 -3.07 -1.89
C VAL A 56 0.55 -1.63 -1.40
N TRP A 57 -0.45 -0.90 -1.91
CA TRP A 57 -0.72 0.43 -1.41
C TRP A 57 -1.32 0.39 -0.02
N GLN A 58 -0.85 1.25 0.88
CA GLN A 58 -1.44 1.46 2.19
C GLN A 58 -1.40 2.93 2.60
N LEU A 59 -2.38 3.29 3.40
CA LEU A 59 -2.56 4.61 4.00
C LEU A 59 -1.90 4.66 5.37
N ASP A 60 -1.06 5.68 5.61
CA ASP A 60 -0.54 5.96 6.95
C ASP A 60 -1.58 6.78 7.76
N PRO A 61 -2.18 6.19 8.80
CA PRO A 61 -3.21 6.86 9.59
C PRO A 61 -2.67 8.03 10.44
N ARG A 62 -1.35 8.13 10.63
CA ARG A 62 -0.71 9.19 11.42
C ARG A 62 -0.60 10.50 10.65
N ILE A 63 -0.47 10.43 9.31
CA ILE A 63 -0.40 11.61 8.43
C ILE A 63 -1.76 11.97 7.84
N CYS A 64 -2.71 11.05 7.86
CA CYS A 64 -4.02 11.25 7.27
C CYS A 64 -4.81 12.38 7.94
N ILE A 65 -5.23 13.37 7.16
CA ILE A 65 -6.03 14.51 7.62
C ILE A 65 -7.55 14.32 7.44
N SER A 66 -7.97 13.13 7.06
CA SER A 66 -9.40 12.79 6.89
C SER A 66 -10.14 13.71 5.92
N CYS A 67 -9.52 14.08 4.79
CA CYS A 67 -10.08 15.01 3.80
C CYS A 67 -11.27 14.45 3.00
N GLY A 68 -11.42 13.13 2.92
CA GLY A 68 -12.54 12.47 2.22
C GLY A 68 -12.29 12.13 0.76
N LEU A 69 -11.22 12.60 0.12
CA LEU A 69 -10.93 12.34 -1.30
C LEU A 69 -10.82 10.84 -1.64
N CYS A 70 -10.58 10.00 -0.65
CA CYS A 70 -10.52 8.55 -0.86
C CYS A 70 -11.85 7.95 -1.37
N GLU A 71 -12.98 8.61 -1.09
CA GLU A 71 -14.30 8.20 -1.57
C GLU A 71 -14.42 8.37 -3.09
N THR A 72 -13.97 9.53 -3.61
CA THR A 72 -14.20 9.94 -4.99
C THR A 72 -13.09 9.55 -5.95
N GLU A 73 -11.86 9.49 -5.48
CA GLU A 73 -10.69 9.27 -6.33
C GLU A 73 -10.33 7.79 -6.53
N CYS A 74 -11.00 6.88 -5.82
CA CYS A 74 -10.76 5.45 -5.99
C CYS A 74 -11.36 4.95 -7.31
N VAL A 75 -10.60 4.14 -8.04
CA VAL A 75 -11.09 3.49 -9.27
C VAL A 75 -12.12 2.39 -8.99
N VAL A 76 -12.17 1.91 -7.75
CA VAL A 76 -13.13 0.89 -7.29
C VAL A 76 -14.30 1.58 -6.59
N MET A 77 -15.51 1.18 -6.91
CA MET A 77 -16.74 1.71 -6.30
C MET A 77 -17.54 0.60 -5.63
N PRO A 78 -17.83 0.70 -4.34
CA PRO A 78 -17.37 1.70 -3.38
C PRO A 78 -15.87 1.60 -3.10
N SER A 79 -15.24 2.71 -2.68
CA SER A 79 -13.80 2.81 -2.47
C SER A 79 -13.21 1.64 -1.66
N ALA A 80 -12.01 1.19 -2.04
CA ALA A 80 -11.26 0.20 -1.28
C ALA A 80 -10.74 0.73 0.08
N VAL A 81 -10.79 2.05 0.29
CA VAL A 81 -10.47 2.66 1.58
C VAL A 81 -11.68 2.57 2.49
N LYS A 82 -11.50 1.96 3.65
CA LYS A 82 -12.56 1.75 4.63
C LYS A 82 -12.18 2.34 5.97
N CYS A 83 -13.19 2.71 6.75
CA CYS A 83 -13.01 3.06 8.15
C CYS A 83 -12.71 1.80 8.97
N VAL A 84 -11.77 1.91 9.88
CA VAL A 84 -11.42 0.88 10.85
C VAL A 84 -11.48 1.48 12.25
N HIS A 85 -11.95 0.71 13.19
CA HIS A 85 -11.96 1.07 14.61
C HIS A 85 -10.81 0.36 15.31
N ALA A 86 -9.95 1.10 16.01
CA ALA A 86 -8.79 0.53 16.69
C ALA A 86 -9.19 -0.33 17.90
N TYR A 87 -10.30 0.00 18.53
CA TYR A 87 -10.84 -0.71 19.68
C TYR A 87 -12.21 -1.28 19.35
N GLY A 88 -12.46 -2.54 19.63
CA GLY A 88 -13.77 -3.16 19.41
C GLY A 88 -14.86 -2.50 20.25
N ILE A 89 -14.52 -2.10 21.48
CA ILE A 89 -15.43 -1.45 22.40
C ILE A 89 -15.04 0.02 22.54
N CYS A 90 -16.02 0.90 22.43
CA CYS A 90 -15.84 2.33 22.62
C CYS A 90 -16.99 2.87 23.46
N GLY A 91 -16.71 3.80 24.31
CA GLY A 91 -17.70 4.45 25.14
C GLY A 91 -17.03 5.47 26.04
N TYR A 92 -17.81 6.17 26.79
CA TYR A 92 -17.33 7.10 27.80
C TYR A 92 -16.37 8.19 27.28
N CYS A 93 -16.52 8.62 26.06
CA CYS A 93 -15.85 9.80 25.55
C CYS A 93 -16.78 11.00 25.59
N LYS A 94 -16.58 11.91 26.50
CA LYS A 94 -17.45 13.08 26.73
C LYS A 94 -17.61 13.98 25.50
N PHE A 95 -16.68 13.90 24.58
CA PHE A 95 -16.70 14.68 23.34
C PHE A 95 -17.20 13.89 22.12
N CYS A 96 -17.53 12.62 22.30
CA CYS A 96 -18.09 11.81 21.23
C CYS A 96 -19.56 12.16 20.98
N PHE A 97 -20.00 12.15 19.73
CA PHE A 97 -21.41 12.31 19.38
C PHE A 97 -22.30 11.28 20.08
N ALA A 98 -21.83 10.06 20.24
CA ALA A 98 -22.55 9.02 20.96
C ALA A 98 -22.86 9.40 22.43
N TYR A 99 -21.97 10.16 23.07
CA TYR A 99 -22.14 10.59 24.45
C TYR A 99 -23.05 11.82 24.58
N LEU A 100 -22.97 12.75 23.62
CA LEU A 100 -23.70 14.04 23.71
C LEU A 100 -25.16 13.97 23.26
N GLN A 101 -25.56 12.85 22.63
CA GLN A 101 -26.93 12.71 22.14
C GLN A 101 -27.87 12.31 23.27
N PRO A 102 -29.07 12.90 23.36
CA PRO A 102 -30.14 12.40 24.20
C PRO A 102 -30.48 10.96 23.79
N ASN A 103 -30.71 10.10 24.79
CA ASN A 103 -31.02 8.68 24.57
C ASN A 103 -29.93 7.92 23.80
N SER A 104 -28.65 8.20 24.12
CA SER A 104 -27.50 7.58 23.46
C SER A 104 -27.45 6.04 23.51
N TYR A 105 -28.29 5.43 24.34
CA TYR A 105 -28.49 3.97 24.43
C TYR A 105 -29.34 3.42 23.29
N GLU A 106 -30.10 4.26 22.59
CA GLU A 106 -30.92 3.84 21.46
C GLU A 106 -30.04 3.87 20.17
N GLN A 107 -30.30 2.88 19.31
CA GLN A 107 -29.68 2.88 17.98
C GLN A 107 -30.17 4.07 17.14
N SER A 108 -29.36 4.50 16.18
CA SER A 108 -29.67 5.59 15.26
C SER A 108 -29.65 7.01 15.86
N THR A 109 -29.21 7.18 17.10
CA THR A 109 -29.16 8.49 17.77
C THR A 109 -27.75 9.10 17.87
N ALA A 110 -26.72 8.34 17.52
CA ALA A 110 -25.32 8.75 17.63
C ALA A 110 -24.57 8.69 16.30
N ALA A 111 -23.28 8.35 16.33
CA ALA A 111 -22.40 8.38 15.19
C ALA A 111 -22.88 7.53 14.00
N GLU A 112 -23.56 6.42 14.28
CA GLU A 112 -24.05 5.50 13.26
C GLU A 112 -25.06 6.12 12.30
N ASN A 113 -25.84 7.07 12.74
CA ASN A 113 -26.83 7.74 11.90
C ASN A 113 -26.44 9.18 11.53
N GLN A 114 -25.81 9.90 12.46
CA GLN A 114 -25.51 11.32 12.24
C GLN A 114 -24.24 11.57 11.44
N MET A 115 -23.27 10.67 11.52
CA MET A 115 -21.99 10.84 10.87
C MET A 115 -21.82 9.98 9.63
N CYS A 116 -22.36 8.77 9.62
CA CYS A 116 -22.22 7.84 8.52
C CYS A 116 -23.35 8.00 7.51
N PRO A 117 -23.06 8.50 6.28
CA PRO A 117 -24.12 8.73 5.27
C PRO A 117 -24.71 7.42 4.72
N THR A 118 -24.01 6.31 4.88
CA THR A 118 -24.42 4.99 4.37
C THR A 118 -24.84 4.02 5.46
N SER A 119 -24.93 4.49 6.72
CA SER A 119 -25.24 3.64 7.88
C SER A 119 -24.33 2.42 8.03
N ALA A 120 -23.06 2.55 7.61
CA ALA A 120 -22.06 1.48 7.70
C ALA A 120 -21.60 1.22 9.14
N ILE A 121 -21.86 2.12 10.07
CA ILE A 121 -21.51 1.97 11.48
C ILE A 121 -22.69 1.30 12.20
N LYS A 122 -22.43 0.15 12.79
CA LYS A 122 -23.36 -0.55 13.67
C LYS A 122 -22.90 -0.40 15.11
N ARG A 123 -23.81 -0.09 15.99
CA ARG A 123 -23.54 0.09 17.41
C ARG A 123 -24.42 -0.86 18.22
N GLU A 124 -23.81 -1.58 19.14
CA GLU A 124 -24.50 -2.46 20.08
C GLU A 124 -24.11 -2.10 21.51
N LEU A 125 -25.09 -1.96 22.39
CA LEU A 125 -24.86 -1.70 23.80
C LEU A 125 -24.37 -2.99 24.46
N ILE A 126 -23.18 -2.94 25.08
CA ILE A 126 -22.63 -4.05 25.88
C ILE A 126 -23.05 -3.85 27.34
N GLU A 127 -22.62 -2.74 27.92
CA GLU A 127 -22.99 -2.31 29.27
C GLU A 127 -22.80 -0.79 29.35
N GLY A 128 -23.64 -0.13 30.09
CA GLY A 128 -23.53 1.34 30.19
C GLY A 128 -22.27 1.79 30.92
N PRO A 129 -21.44 2.64 30.31
CA PRO A 129 -21.69 3.41 29.07
C PRO A 129 -21.05 2.85 27.80
N TYR A 130 -20.70 1.60 27.73
CA TYR A 130 -19.87 1.00 26.67
C TYR A 130 -20.71 0.42 25.54
N PHE A 131 -20.25 0.69 24.31
CA PHE A 131 -20.82 0.18 23.08
C PHE A 131 -19.76 -0.54 22.26
N GLU A 132 -20.15 -1.63 21.61
CA GLU A 132 -19.39 -2.20 20.50
C GLU A 132 -19.71 -1.46 19.21
N TYR A 133 -18.66 -1.11 18.46
CA TYR A 133 -18.80 -0.49 17.16
C TYR A 133 -18.23 -1.41 16.08
N GLN A 134 -19.08 -1.81 15.17
CA GLN A 134 -18.71 -2.60 14.01
C GLN A 134 -18.87 -1.76 12.75
N ILE A 135 -17.93 -1.89 11.82
CA ILE A 135 -17.98 -1.21 10.53
C ILE A 135 -18.34 -2.22 9.45
N ASP A 136 -19.48 -2.04 8.82
CA ASP A 136 -19.85 -2.80 7.63
C ASP A 136 -19.03 -2.31 6.43
N GLU A 137 -18.05 -3.12 6.03
CA GLU A 137 -17.13 -2.75 4.96
C GLU A 137 -17.82 -2.63 3.60
N ALA A 138 -18.92 -3.38 3.38
CA ALA A 138 -19.65 -3.31 2.12
C ALA A 138 -20.39 -1.97 1.97
N LEU A 139 -20.91 -1.43 3.06
CA LEU A 139 -21.60 -0.14 3.08
C LEU A 139 -20.64 1.05 3.22
N CYS A 140 -19.44 0.83 3.73
CA CYS A 140 -18.48 1.91 3.95
C CYS A 140 -17.92 2.41 2.61
N ILE A 141 -18.07 3.71 2.33
CA ILE A 141 -17.59 4.36 1.11
C ILE A 141 -16.24 5.08 1.26
N GLY A 142 -15.66 5.09 2.47
CA GLY A 142 -14.37 5.75 2.71
C GLY A 142 -14.42 7.28 2.84
N CYS A 143 -15.59 7.87 3.09
CA CYS A 143 -15.81 9.32 3.14
C CYS A 143 -15.12 10.05 4.31
N SER A 144 -14.54 9.32 5.24
CA SER A 144 -13.78 9.81 6.41
C SER A 144 -14.55 10.65 7.44
N LYS A 145 -15.86 10.91 7.28
CA LYS A 145 -16.64 11.74 8.21
C LYS A 145 -16.56 11.24 9.66
N CYS A 146 -16.70 9.91 9.86
CA CYS A 146 -16.59 9.29 11.17
C CYS A 146 -15.18 9.43 11.77
N VAL A 147 -14.13 9.31 10.94
CA VAL A 147 -12.74 9.48 11.36
C VAL A 147 -12.48 10.91 11.81
N LYS A 148 -12.93 11.89 11.02
CA LYS A 148 -12.84 13.32 11.35
C LYS A 148 -13.59 13.63 12.65
N GLY A 149 -14.82 13.14 12.79
CA GLY A 149 -15.61 13.33 14.01
C GLY A 149 -14.95 12.69 15.22
N CYS A 150 -14.49 11.46 15.10
CA CYS A 150 -13.81 10.76 16.18
C CYS A 150 -12.49 11.44 16.59
N SER A 151 -11.73 11.98 15.65
CA SER A 151 -10.49 12.71 15.96
C SER A 151 -10.73 14.08 16.60
N THR A 152 -11.87 14.75 16.27
CA THR A 152 -12.19 16.08 16.77
C THR A 152 -12.91 16.05 18.12
N PHE A 153 -13.87 15.13 18.27
CA PHE A 153 -14.76 15.08 19.42
C PHE A 153 -14.63 13.80 20.26
N GLY A 154 -13.83 12.86 19.84
CA GLY A 154 -13.66 11.57 20.49
C GLY A 154 -12.21 11.27 20.84
N ASN A 155 -11.92 9.98 21.02
CA ASN A 155 -10.60 9.47 21.38
C ASN A 155 -9.68 9.24 20.17
N GLY A 156 -10.16 9.51 18.94
CA GLY A 156 -9.38 9.33 17.73
C GLY A 156 -9.14 7.86 17.32
N SER A 157 -9.90 6.91 17.87
CA SER A 157 -9.72 5.48 17.61
C SER A 157 -10.13 5.04 16.20
N MET A 158 -10.98 5.80 15.52
CA MET A 158 -11.33 5.54 14.13
C MET A 158 -10.26 6.07 13.18
N TYR A 159 -9.91 5.28 12.16
CA TYR A 159 -8.96 5.67 11.12
C TYR A 159 -9.29 4.98 9.79
N LEU A 160 -8.68 5.45 8.71
CA LEU A 160 -8.85 4.85 7.39
C LEU A 160 -7.76 3.83 7.12
N GLN A 161 -8.11 2.81 6.35
CA GLN A 161 -7.20 1.76 5.92
C GLN A 161 -7.61 1.24 4.55
N ILE A 162 -6.65 0.84 3.71
CA ILE A 162 -6.95 0.17 2.46
C ILE A 162 -7.22 -1.31 2.74
N LYS A 163 -8.33 -1.81 2.24
CA LYS A 163 -8.67 -3.24 2.28
C LYS A 163 -8.16 -3.93 1.01
N HIS A 164 -7.16 -4.80 1.18
CA HIS A 164 -6.46 -5.42 0.06
C HIS A 164 -7.28 -6.48 -0.67
N ASN A 165 -8.32 -7.01 -0.04
CA ASN A 165 -9.30 -7.89 -0.68
C ASN A 165 -10.21 -7.16 -1.69
N ILE A 166 -10.28 -5.83 -1.62
CA ILE A 166 -11.08 -4.98 -2.52
C ILE A 166 -10.16 -4.20 -3.46
N CYS A 167 -8.98 -3.80 -2.98
CA CYS A 167 -8.03 -2.98 -3.72
C CYS A 167 -7.41 -3.76 -4.90
N VAL A 168 -7.50 -3.20 -6.11
CA VAL A 168 -6.91 -3.79 -7.32
C VAL A 168 -5.42 -3.49 -7.48
N ASN A 169 -4.79 -2.89 -6.49
CA ASN A 169 -3.36 -2.58 -6.43
C ASN A 169 -2.82 -1.89 -7.69
N CYS A 170 -3.47 -0.84 -8.15
CA CYS A 170 -3.07 -0.07 -9.33
C CYS A 170 -1.59 0.30 -9.30
N ASN A 171 -0.90 0.25 -10.44
CA ASN A 171 0.50 0.68 -10.55
C ASN A 171 0.67 2.14 -10.10
N GLU A 172 -0.25 2.99 -10.52
CA GLU A 172 -0.39 4.38 -10.09
C GLU A 172 -1.75 4.55 -9.42
N CYS A 173 -1.74 4.82 -8.13
CA CYS A 173 -2.96 4.98 -7.35
C CYS A 173 -3.52 6.39 -7.48
N SER A 174 -4.74 6.53 -8.00
CA SER A 174 -5.41 7.83 -8.17
C SER A 174 -5.58 8.57 -6.84
N ILE A 175 -5.91 7.85 -5.76
CA ILE A 175 -6.02 8.44 -4.43
C ILE A 175 -4.65 8.97 -3.96
N ALA A 176 -3.57 8.20 -4.18
CA ALA A 176 -2.23 8.63 -3.78
C ALA A 176 -1.82 9.93 -4.47
N ARG A 177 -2.20 10.12 -5.74
CA ARG A 177 -1.97 11.35 -6.50
C ARG A 177 -2.79 12.53 -5.98
N ALA A 178 -4.04 12.28 -5.63
CA ALA A 178 -4.96 13.31 -5.14
C ALA A 178 -4.75 13.66 -3.66
N CYS A 179 -4.02 12.82 -2.91
CA CYS A 179 -3.83 13.00 -1.47
C CYS A 179 -2.96 14.22 -1.15
N PRO A 180 -3.49 15.27 -0.50
CA PRO A 180 -2.76 16.52 -0.27
C PRO A 180 -1.59 16.37 0.69
N VAL A 181 -1.61 15.34 1.54
CA VAL A 181 -0.57 15.08 2.54
C VAL A 181 0.26 13.84 2.19
N GLN A 182 0.07 13.27 1.00
CA GLN A 182 0.81 12.10 0.52
C GLN A 182 0.85 10.93 1.52
N ALA A 183 -0.28 10.68 2.18
CA ALA A 183 -0.39 9.64 3.21
C ALA A 183 -0.32 8.20 2.65
N PHE A 184 -0.33 8.02 1.32
CA PHE A 184 -0.30 6.73 0.66
C PHE A 184 1.12 6.33 0.29
N SER A 185 1.50 5.11 0.62
CA SER A 185 2.80 4.54 0.26
C SER A 185 2.68 3.06 -0.05
N ARG A 186 3.63 2.53 -0.81
CA ARG A 186 3.72 1.09 -1.01
C ARG A 186 4.37 0.43 0.20
N LYS A 187 3.76 -0.64 0.67
CA LYS A 187 4.21 -1.46 1.81
C LYS A 187 4.39 -2.91 1.37
N PRO A 188 5.27 -3.68 2.02
CA PRO A 188 5.36 -5.11 1.78
C PRO A 188 4.00 -5.79 1.97
N SER A 189 3.64 -6.71 1.06
CA SER A 189 2.35 -7.40 1.09
C SER A 189 2.16 -8.27 2.35
N GLN A 190 3.26 -8.71 2.98
CA GLN A 190 3.24 -9.52 4.19
C GLN A 190 2.89 -8.73 5.45
N THR A 191 3.21 -7.43 5.49
CA THR A 191 2.94 -6.55 6.63
C THR A 191 2.33 -5.22 6.17
N PRO A 192 1.19 -5.25 5.49
CA PRO A 192 0.66 -4.07 4.82
C PRO A 192 -0.04 -3.09 5.77
N TYR A 193 -0.54 -3.58 6.91
CA TYR A 193 -1.39 -2.79 7.78
C TYR A 193 -0.58 -1.94 8.75
N MET A 194 -0.94 -0.66 8.80
CA MET A 194 -0.33 0.32 9.71
C MET A 194 -1.35 0.69 10.79
N LEU A 195 -0.97 0.51 12.03
CA LEU A 195 -1.79 0.90 13.16
C LEU A 195 -1.62 2.39 13.47
N LYS A 196 -2.67 3.01 13.98
CA LYS A 196 -2.60 4.37 14.51
C LYS A 196 -1.85 4.34 15.84
N ALA A 197 -0.96 5.31 16.08
CA ALA A 197 -0.22 5.41 17.34
C ALA A 197 -1.18 5.40 18.54
N GLY A 198 -0.97 4.51 19.49
CA GLY A 198 -1.85 4.26 20.64
C GLY A 198 -2.55 2.90 20.62
N SER A 199 -2.62 2.23 19.46
CA SER A 199 -3.17 0.86 19.36
C SER A 199 -2.10 -0.24 19.56
N GLU A 200 -0.82 0.13 19.65
CA GLU A 200 0.29 -0.83 19.78
C GLU A 200 0.41 -1.47 21.18
N THR A 201 -0.32 -0.94 22.18
CA THR A 201 -0.21 -1.40 23.58
C THR A 201 -1.19 -2.48 23.97
N HIS A 202 -2.07 -2.94 23.07
CA HIS A 202 -3.09 -3.95 23.38
C HIS A 202 -3.06 -5.20 22.47
N ALA A 203 -1.95 -5.49 21.81
CA ALA A 203 -1.70 -6.81 21.25
C ALA A 203 -1.04 -7.69 22.35
N LEU A 204 -1.85 -8.19 23.25
CA LEU A 204 -1.53 -9.30 24.15
C LEU A 204 -2.34 -10.51 23.76
#